data_9987b7b57051aee6e26f4afa183ff5ba
#
_entry.id   9987b7b57051aee6e26f4afa183ff5ba
#
_cell.length_a   1.000
_cell.length_b   1.000
_cell.length_c   1.000
_cell.angle_alpha   90.00
_cell.angle_beta   90.00
_cell.angle_gamma   90.00
#
_symmetry.space_group_name_H-M   'P 1'
#
loop_
_entity.id
_entity.type
_entity.pdbx_description
1 polymer ?
#
loop_
_entity_poly.entity_id
_entity_poly.type
_entity_poly.pdbx_seq_one_letter_code
_entity_poly.pdbx_strand_id
1 'polypeptide(L)'
;MLFADHTLARRLEGAEVQTVLRYTETKARLLPESGSASLAVGDGCAVFTGRRSPMNRVYGLGMQRVVMASDLAQAEDFFAQRGVSPQVELCPLAHPSLSQHLRDRGYGLLAFKNVWVRPLEDLTGLPTPAPHVTVQPVDVADGAMVARWVQTVAGAFAAARGQGPDAEPGATTADAAMDREIALPTPHTPGTVCFLAWVHGQLAGGGALVMEGTLGRCFSTSVYPALQRQGAQGALLHARLHYAAAQGCQLATVQTVPGTASQRNVERFGFRLAYTKAVMGLE
;
A
#
# COMPACT_ATOMS: atom_id res chain seq x y z
N MET A 1 -5.84 -22.04 12.86
CA MET A 1 -6.59 -20.76 12.69
C MET A 1 -5.63 -19.61 12.98
N LEU A 2 -5.48 -18.64 12.06
CA LEU A 2 -4.62 -17.47 12.28
C LEU A 2 -5.37 -16.50 13.21
N PHE A 3 -4.79 -16.19 14.36
CA PHE A 3 -5.33 -15.22 15.32
C PHE A 3 -4.52 -13.92 15.24
N ALA A 4 -5.21 -12.80 15.14
CA ALA A 4 -4.57 -11.48 15.07
C ALA A 4 -4.25 -11.00 16.50
N ASP A 5 -3.11 -11.43 17.00
CA ASP A 5 -2.55 -10.98 18.28
C ASP A 5 -1.53 -9.84 18.10
N HIS A 6 -0.97 -9.35 19.20
CA HIS A 6 0.06 -8.32 19.19
C HIS A 6 1.32 -8.74 18.41
N THR A 7 1.67 -10.03 18.39
CA THR A 7 2.86 -10.53 17.69
C THR A 7 2.66 -10.41 16.17
N LEU A 8 1.50 -10.86 15.67
CA LEU A 8 1.16 -10.71 14.26
C LEU A 8 1.05 -9.24 13.87
N ALA A 9 0.38 -8.41 14.69
CA ALA A 9 0.25 -6.99 14.41
C ALA A 9 1.61 -6.29 14.32
N ARG A 10 2.53 -6.53 15.26
CA ARG A 10 3.91 -6.00 15.21
C ARG A 10 4.63 -6.40 13.93
N ARG A 11 4.48 -7.66 13.51
CA ARG A 11 5.08 -8.16 12.28
C ARG A 11 4.53 -7.44 11.04
N LEU A 12 3.21 -7.25 10.96
CA LEU A 12 2.54 -6.59 9.84
C LEU A 12 2.88 -5.09 9.76
N GLU A 13 2.77 -4.39 10.90
CA GLU A 13 3.06 -2.96 11.00
C GLU A 13 4.56 -2.70 10.78
N GLY A 14 5.45 -3.52 11.34
CA GLY A 14 6.90 -3.42 11.11
C GLY A 14 7.28 -3.61 9.65
N ALA A 15 6.69 -4.58 8.96
CA ALA A 15 6.91 -4.76 7.52
C ALA A 15 6.41 -3.57 6.69
N GLU A 16 5.31 -2.94 7.09
CA GLU A 16 4.83 -1.71 6.45
C GLU A 16 5.81 -0.56 6.65
N VAL A 17 6.30 -0.35 7.88
CA VAL A 17 7.34 0.65 8.19
C VAL A 17 8.56 0.45 7.30
N GLN A 18 9.10 -0.76 7.19
CA GLN A 18 10.25 -1.04 6.33
C GLN A 18 9.95 -0.75 4.85
N THR A 19 8.76 -1.09 4.38
CA THR A 19 8.34 -0.83 3.00
C THR A 19 8.28 0.67 2.70
N VAL A 20 7.63 1.46 3.56
CA VAL A 20 7.50 2.91 3.32
C VAL A 20 8.81 3.65 3.45
N LEU A 21 9.71 3.22 4.33
CA LEU A 21 11.06 3.78 4.46
C LEU A 21 11.87 3.56 3.18
N ARG A 22 11.98 2.31 2.69
CA ARG A 22 12.70 1.99 1.45
C ARG A 22 12.10 2.70 0.23
N TYR A 23 10.77 2.79 0.16
CA TYR A 23 10.11 3.57 -0.88
C TYR A 23 10.47 5.04 -0.80
N THR A 24 10.45 5.65 0.38
CA THR A 24 10.78 7.06 0.60
C THR A 24 12.23 7.36 0.21
N GLU A 25 13.18 6.51 0.60
CA GLU A 25 14.59 6.62 0.20
C GLU A 25 14.77 6.49 -1.32
N THR A 26 14.08 5.51 -1.93
CA THR A 26 14.11 5.32 -3.38
C THR A 26 13.55 6.54 -4.10
N LYS A 27 12.43 7.10 -3.62
CA LYS A 27 11.82 8.29 -4.19
C LYS A 27 12.73 9.51 -4.05
N ALA A 28 13.33 9.72 -2.89
CA ALA A 28 14.27 10.82 -2.67
C ALA A 28 15.47 10.77 -3.63
N ARG A 29 15.95 9.57 -3.94
CA ARG A 29 17.05 9.35 -4.90
C ARG A 29 16.64 9.57 -6.35
N LEU A 30 15.44 9.11 -6.75
CA LEU A 30 14.97 9.18 -8.13
C LEU A 30 14.34 10.54 -8.48
N LEU A 31 13.74 11.19 -7.49
CA LEU A 31 13.00 12.45 -7.61
C LEU A 31 13.39 13.39 -6.45
N PRO A 32 14.64 13.93 -6.45
CA PRO A 32 15.12 14.80 -5.37
C PRO A 32 14.23 16.02 -5.13
N GLU A 33 13.62 16.54 -6.19
CA GLU A 33 12.70 17.68 -6.15
C GLU A 33 11.40 17.40 -5.38
N SER A 34 11.06 16.13 -5.16
CA SER A 34 9.89 15.75 -4.37
C SER A 34 10.03 16.13 -2.89
N GLY A 35 11.26 16.37 -2.42
CA GLY A 35 11.57 16.62 -1.02
C GLY A 35 11.25 15.42 -0.11
N SER A 36 11.17 14.20 -0.69
CA SER A 36 10.85 12.98 0.06
C SER A 36 11.84 12.77 1.21
N ALA A 37 11.29 12.51 2.39
CA ALA A 37 12.07 12.35 3.61
C ALA A 37 11.32 11.46 4.62
N SER A 38 12.06 10.90 5.56
CA SER A 38 11.51 10.15 6.69
C SER A 38 12.15 10.61 8.00
N LEU A 39 11.43 10.41 9.09
CA LEU A 39 11.87 10.67 10.45
C LEU A 39 11.50 9.48 11.33
N ALA A 40 12.43 8.95 12.11
CA ALA A 40 12.11 8.00 13.17
C ALA A 40 11.29 8.71 14.27
N VAL A 41 10.14 8.15 14.62
CA VAL A 41 9.23 8.69 15.63
C VAL A 41 8.86 7.57 16.58
N GLY A 42 9.37 7.60 17.78
CA GLY A 42 9.14 6.54 18.73
C GLY A 42 9.65 5.19 18.25
N ASP A 43 8.76 4.21 18.17
CA ASP A 43 8.99 2.88 17.60
C ASP A 43 8.47 2.75 16.16
N GLY A 44 7.99 3.86 15.58
CA GLY A 44 7.49 3.98 14.22
C GLY A 44 8.28 4.98 13.37
N CYS A 45 7.67 5.47 12.30
CA CYS A 45 8.25 6.49 11.44
C CYS A 45 7.20 7.45 10.87
N ALA A 46 7.59 8.71 10.65
CA ALA A 46 6.89 9.66 9.81
C ALA A 46 7.52 9.66 8.42
N VAL A 47 6.72 9.64 7.36
CA VAL A 47 7.21 9.76 5.99
C VAL A 47 6.50 10.88 5.25
N PHE A 48 7.28 11.62 4.45
CA PHE A 48 6.80 12.61 3.50
C PHE A 48 7.31 12.22 2.12
N THR A 49 6.41 12.14 1.16
CA THR A 49 6.72 11.71 -0.21
C THR A 49 6.15 12.67 -1.26
N GLY A 50 6.11 13.97 -0.94
CA GLY A 50 5.56 15.03 -1.77
C GLY A 50 4.26 15.61 -1.20
N ARG A 51 3.98 16.91 -1.47
CA ARG A 51 2.89 17.67 -0.80
C ARG A 51 1.50 17.05 -0.94
N ARG A 52 1.19 16.42 -2.06
CA ARG A 52 -0.12 15.81 -2.35
C ARG A 52 -0.14 14.30 -2.17
N SER A 53 0.95 13.72 -1.67
CA SER A 53 1.04 12.26 -1.56
C SER A 53 0.12 11.70 -0.46
N PRO A 54 -0.67 10.65 -0.76
CA PRO A 54 -1.49 9.98 0.24
C PRO A 54 -0.67 9.14 1.22
N MET A 55 0.65 9.06 1.02
CA MET A 55 1.56 8.32 1.89
C MET A 55 2.14 9.17 3.02
N ASN A 56 1.85 10.47 3.09
CA ASN A 56 2.32 11.36 4.15
C ASN A 56 1.65 11.01 5.48
N ARG A 57 2.28 10.14 6.26
CA ARG A 57 1.73 9.61 7.52
C ARG A 57 2.79 9.16 8.49
N VAL A 58 2.36 9.00 9.74
CA VAL A 58 3.08 8.22 10.75
C VAL A 58 2.61 6.77 10.69
N TYR A 59 3.55 5.84 10.64
CA TYR A 59 3.34 4.40 10.53
C TYR A 59 3.96 3.67 11.72
N GLY A 60 3.29 2.62 12.20
CA GLY A 60 3.86 1.66 13.17
C GLY A 60 4.12 2.20 14.57
N LEU A 61 3.60 3.38 14.92
CA LEU A 61 3.81 3.99 16.22
C LEU A 61 3.01 3.26 17.32
N GLY A 62 3.64 3.03 18.47
CA GLY A 62 3.03 2.40 19.64
C GLY A 62 2.91 0.87 19.56
N MET A 63 3.62 0.23 18.63
CA MET A 63 3.57 -1.23 18.50
C MET A 63 4.49 -1.96 19.47
N GLN A 64 5.52 -1.31 20.02
CA GLN A 64 6.52 -1.95 20.89
C GLN A 64 6.68 -1.25 22.23
N ARG A 65 6.26 0.01 22.37
CA ARG A 65 6.41 0.80 23.60
C ARG A 65 5.29 1.81 23.81
N VAL A 66 5.26 2.38 25.00
CA VAL A 66 4.43 3.56 25.31
C VAL A 66 4.81 4.72 24.38
N VAL A 67 3.82 5.36 23.79
CA VAL A 67 4.00 6.58 23.00
C VAL A 67 4.06 7.78 23.96
N MET A 68 5.04 8.63 23.75
CA MET A 68 5.22 9.86 24.52
C MET A 68 4.60 11.05 23.77
N ALA A 69 4.19 12.08 24.49
CA ALA A 69 3.70 13.31 23.88
C ALA A 69 4.72 13.97 22.93
N SER A 70 6.02 13.83 23.23
CA SER A 70 7.12 14.28 22.39
C SER A 70 7.23 13.55 21.06
N ASP A 71 6.82 12.27 20.98
CA ASP A 71 6.85 11.52 19.72
C ASP A 71 5.88 12.15 18.70
N LEU A 72 4.66 12.49 19.12
CA LEU A 72 3.69 13.17 18.26
C LEU A 72 4.11 14.60 17.92
N ALA A 73 4.68 15.34 18.88
CA ALA A 73 5.18 16.68 18.62
C ALA A 73 6.28 16.67 17.53
N GLN A 74 7.21 15.71 17.58
CA GLN A 74 8.24 15.55 16.54
C GLN A 74 7.63 15.25 15.16
N ALA A 75 6.58 14.40 15.10
CA ALA A 75 5.89 14.11 13.86
C ALA A 75 5.15 15.34 13.31
N GLU A 76 4.47 16.09 14.17
CA GLU A 76 3.76 17.32 13.83
C GLU A 76 4.72 18.37 13.26
N ASP A 77 5.86 18.61 13.93
CA ASP A 77 6.89 19.51 13.45
C ASP A 77 7.48 19.08 12.10
N PHE A 78 7.70 17.77 11.92
CA PHE A 78 8.20 17.21 10.66
C PHE A 78 7.26 17.51 9.49
N PHE A 79 5.94 17.37 9.67
CA PHE A 79 4.95 17.66 8.65
C PHE A 79 4.70 19.16 8.47
N ALA A 80 4.68 19.95 9.57
CA ALA A 80 4.49 21.40 9.53
C ALA A 80 5.60 22.08 8.72
N GLN A 81 6.87 21.67 8.89
CA GLN A 81 8.01 22.18 8.11
C GLN A 81 7.86 21.91 6.59
N ARG A 82 7.01 20.97 6.20
CA ARG A 82 6.73 20.59 4.81
C ARG A 82 5.39 21.11 4.30
N GLY A 83 4.66 21.87 5.15
CA GLY A 83 3.39 22.49 4.82
C GLY A 83 2.27 21.48 4.56
N VAL A 84 2.22 20.39 5.30
CA VAL A 84 1.16 19.37 5.25
C VAL A 84 0.68 19.02 6.65
N SER A 85 -0.61 18.71 6.80
CA SER A 85 -1.17 18.27 8.07
C SER A 85 -0.73 16.85 8.41
N PRO A 86 -0.40 16.55 9.69
CA PRO A 86 0.00 15.23 10.12
C PRO A 86 -1.18 14.24 10.06
N GLN A 87 -0.89 13.04 9.57
CA GLN A 87 -1.79 11.90 9.64
C GLN A 87 -1.09 10.73 10.34
N VAL A 88 -1.84 9.95 11.12
CA VAL A 88 -1.32 8.81 11.89
C VAL A 88 -2.15 7.57 11.59
N GLU A 89 -1.51 6.48 11.21
CA GLU A 89 -2.17 5.18 11.13
C GLU A 89 -2.23 4.53 12.52
N LEU A 90 -3.43 4.42 13.07
CA LEU A 90 -3.68 3.84 14.38
C LEU A 90 -4.06 2.36 14.23
N CYS A 91 -3.12 1.46 14.55
CA CYS A 91 -3.42 0.05 14.72
C CYS A 91 -4.25 -0.16 16.00
N PRO A 92 -5.35 -0.95 15.98
CA PRO A 92 -6.17 -1.20 17.18
C PRO A 92 -5.41 -1.98 18.28
N LEU A 93 -4.28 -2.61 17.92
CA LEU A 93 -3.39 -3.33 18.83
C LEU A 93 -2.15 -2.50 19.24
N ALA A 94 -2.11 -1.22 18.89
CA ALA A 94 -1.08 -0.30 19.39
C ALA A 94 -1.29 -0.01 20.88
N HIS A 95 -0.23 0.45 21.54
CA HIS A 95 -0.31 0.83 22.97
C HIS A 95 -1.38 1.92 23.16
N PRO A 96 -2.24 1.83 24.19
CA PRO A 96 -3.37 2.75 24.42
C PRO A 96 -2.96 4.23 24.53
N SER A 97 -1.71 4.52 24.93
CA SER A 97 -1.18 5.89 24.99
C SER A 97 -1.27 6.60 23.64
N LEU A 98 -1.15 5.89 22.50
CA LEU A 98 -1.26 6.51 21.19
C LEU A 98 -2.65 7.11 20.99
N SER A 99 -3.71 6.32 21.19
CA SER A 99 -5.09 6.80 21.03
C SER A 99 -5.44 7.92 22.03
N GLN A 100 -4.89 7.85 23.23
CA GLN A 100 -5.04 8.90 24.23
C GLN A 100 -4.43 10.21 23.75
N HIS A 101 -3.14 10.21 23.34
CA HIS A 101 -2.46 11.41 22.85
C HIS A 101 -3.10 11.99 21.58
N LEU A 102 -3.55 11.14 20.65
CA LEU A 102 -4.25 11.61 19.45
C LEU A 102 -5.54 12.36 19.80
N ARG A 103 -6.34 11.83 20.76
CA ARG A 103 -7.55 12.48 21.23
C ARG A 103 -7.23 13.82 21.93
N ASP A 104 -6.26 13.83 22.84
CA ASP A 104 -5.89 15.02 23.62
C ASP A 104 -5.38 16.15 22.72
N ARG A 105 -4.86 15.82 21.52
CA ARG A 105 -4.38 16.76 20.51
C ARG A 105 -5.42 17.12 19.44
N GLY A 106 -6.65 16.60 19.52
CA GLY A 106 -7.73 16.92 18.60
C GLY A 106 -7.68 16.23 17.25
N TYR A 107 -6.97 15.07 17.14
CA TYR A 107 -7.01 14.28 15.91
C TYR A 107 -8.40 13.69 15.69
N GLY A 108 -8.95 13.93 14.51
CA GLY A 108 -10.20 13.35 14.01
C GLY A 108 -9.98 12.07 13.19
N LEU A 109 -11.03 11.26 13.06
CA LEU A 109 -11.03 10.10 12.18
C LEU A 109 -11.22 10.54 10.72
N LEU A 110 -10.27 10.17 9.85
CA LEU A 110 -10.34 10.47 8.41
C LEU A 110 -10.80 9.27 7.58
N ALA A 111 -10.34 8.06 7.89
CA ALA A 111 -10.62 6.86 7.11
C ALA A 111 -10.34 5.58 7.89
N PHE A 112 -10.83 4.46 7.35
CA PHE A 112 -10.49 3.12 7.79
C PHE A 112 -9.72 2.35 6.70
N LYS A 113 -8.83 1.45 7.13
CA LYS A 113 -8.11 0.50 6.29
C LYS A 113 -8.19 -0.90 6.88
N ASN A 114 -8.72 -1.84 6.15
CA ASN A 114 -8.69 -3.26 6.50
C ASN A 114 -7.32 -3.86 6.19
N VAL A 115 -6.74 -4.55 7.14
CA VAL A 115 -5.50 -5.33 6.99
C VAL A 115 -5.87 -6.80 6.90
N TRP A 116 -5.57 -7.41 5.77
CA TRP A 116 -5.90 -8.78 5.44
C TRP A 116 -4.66 -9.64 5.42
N VAL A 117 -4.79 -10.89 5.82
CA VAL A 117 -3.69 -11.86 5.84
C VAL A 117 -4.13 -13.20 5.26
N ARG A 118 -3.20 -13.89 4.62
CA ARG A 118 -3.38 -15.25 4.10
C ARG A 118 -2.09 -16.06 4.30
N PRO A 119 -2.13 -17.25 4.95
CA PRO A 119 -1.04 -18.21 4.91
C PRO A 119 -0.77 -18.69 3.47
N LEU A 120 0.49 -18.92 3.13
CA LEU A 120 0.93 -19.32 1.80
C LEU A 120 1.36 -20.80 1.71
N GLU A 121 1.23 -21.56 2.79
CA GLU A 121 1.52 -22.99 2.85
C GLU A 121 0.64 -23.84 1.94
N ASP A 122 -0.60 -23.37 1.71
CA ASP A 122 -1.55 -24.02 0.81
C ASP A 122 -2.19 -22.99 -0.14
N LEU A 123 -1.87 -23.09 -1.42
CA LEU A 123 -2.42 -22.29 -2.50
C LEU A 123 -3.40 -23.10 -3.36
N THR A 124 -3.70 -24.35 -2.99
CA THR A 124 -4.78 -25.11 -3.64
C THR A 124 -6.12 -24.43 -3.40
N GLY A 125 -7.02 -24.51 -4.34
CA GLY A 125 -8.31 -23.84 -4.23
C GLY A 125 -8.30 -22.32 -4.46
N LEU A 126 -7.18 -21.72 -4.83
CA LEU A 126 -7.18 -20.35 -5.35
C LEU A 126 -7.99 -20.29 -6.66
N PRO A 127 -8.74 -19.19 -6.90
CA PRO A 127 -9.41 -18.99 -8.17
C PRO A 127 -8.42 -19.07 -9.33
N THR A 128 -8.68 -19.97 -10.29
CA THR A 128 -7.84 -20.13 -11.49
C THR A 128 -7.99 -18.89 -12.37
N PRO A 129 -6.89 -18.29 -12.85
CA PRO A 129 -6.96 -17.21 -13.83
C PRO A 129 -7.67 -17.63 -15.10
N ALA A 130 -8.47 -16.74 -15.69
CA ALA A 130 -9.14 -17.00 -16.95
C ALA A 130 -8.10 -17.17 -18.08
N PRO A 131 -8.34 -18.09 -19.07
CA PRO A 131 -7.34 -18.40 -20.12
C PRO A 131 -6.91 -17.20 -20.98
N HIS A 132 -7.78 -16.20 -21.11
CA HIS A 132 -7.52 -14.98 -21.87
C HIS A 132 -6.77 -13.91 -21.08
N VAL A 133 -6.39 -14.19 -19.81
CA VAL A 133 -5.63 -13.28 -18.97
C VAL A 133 -4.23 -13.84 -18.76
N THR A 134 -3.22 -13.04 -19.09
CA THR A 134 -1.81 -13.38 -18.83
C THR A 134 -1.21 -12.37 -17.86
N VAL A 135 -0.30 -12.84 -17.01
CA VAL A 135 0.44 -11.99 -16.05
C VAL A 135 1.92 -12.29 -16.17
N GLN A 136 2.73 -11.26 -16.21
CA GLN A 136 4.20 -11.38 -16.25
C GLN A 136 4.84 -10.51 -15.18
N PRO A 137 5.90 -10.97 -14.50
CA PRO A 137 6.74 -10.11 -13.69
C PRO A 137 7.48 -9.11 -14.58
N VAL A 138 7.72 -7.93 -14.04
CA VAL A 138 8.50 -6.88 -14.69
C VAL A 138 9.98 -7.12 -14.38
N ASP A 139 10.79 -7.26 -15.44
CA ASP A 139 12.23 -7.23 -15.28
C ASP A 139 12.68 -5.78 -15.03
N VAL A 140 13.25 -5.52 -13.87
CA VAL A 140 13.74 -4.19 -13.47
C VAL A 140 14.92 -3.73 -14.31
N ALA A 141 15.65 -4.66 -14.96
CA ALA A 141 16.73 -4.33 -15.91
C ALA A 141 16.19 -3.86 -17.27
N ASP A 142 14.95 -4.20 -17.62
CA ASP A 142 14.27 -3.71 -18.81
C ASP A 142 13.56 -2.38 -18.54
N GLY A 143 14.23 -1.27 -18.82
CA GLY A 143 13.69 0.07 -18.64
C GLY A 143 12.37 0.31 -19.40
N ALA A 144 12.13 -0.36 -20.53
CA ALA A 144 10.88 -0.25 -21.28
C ALA A 144 9.74 -0.94 -20.54
N MET A 145 9.97 -2.13 -19.94
CA MET A 145 8.99 -2.78 -19.09
C MET A 145 8.68 -1.99 -17.83
N VAL A 146 9.69 -1.42 -17.18
CA VAL A 146 9.53 -0.53 -16.03
C VAL A 146 8.66 0.67 -16.39
N ALA A 147 9.01 1.39 -17.47
CA ALA A 147 8.22 2.54 -17.94
C ALA A 147 6.77 2.16 -18.27
N ARG A 148 6.56 0.99 -18.89
CA ARG A 148 5.24 0.46 -19.20
C ARG A 148 4.44 0.18 -17.94
N TRP A 149 5.05 -0.41 -16.92
CA TRP A 149 4.38 -0.65 -15.63
C TRP A 149 3.95 0.65 -14.96
N VAL A 150 4.86 1.63 -14.87
CA VAL A 150 4.59 2.95 -14.29
C VAL A 150 3.42 3.64 -15.00
N GLN A 151 3.45 3.67 -16.34
CA GLN A 151 2.39 4.29 -17.14
C GLN A 151 1.03 3.58 -16.95
N THR A 152 1.06 2.24 -16.95
CA THR A 152 -0.16 1.42 -16.82
C THR A 152 -0.80 1.61 -15.47
N VAL A 153 -0.03 1.51 -14.38
CA VAL A 153 -0.56 1.62 -13.02
C VAL A 153 -1.05 3.03 -12.74
N ALA A 154 -0.26 4.05 -13.08
CA ALA A 154 -0.65 5.44 -12.94
C ALA A 154 -1.90 5.78 -13.78
N GLY A 155 -1.92 5.38 -15.05
CA GLY A 155 -3.05 5.61 -15.94
C GLY A 155 -4.34 4.91 -15.48
N ALA A 156 -4.23 3.69 -14.95
CA ALA A 156 -5.40 2.96 -14.44
C ALA A 156 -5.95 3.57 -13.14
N PHE A 157 -5.09 4.10 -12.24
CA PHE A 157 -5.54 4.85 -11.07
C PHE A 157 -6.20 6.17 -11.46
N ALA A 158 -5.61 6.93 -12.38
CA ALA A 158 -6.19 8.18 -12.89
C ALA A 158 -7.57 7.94 -13.52
N ALA A 159 -7.69 6.89 -14.36
CA ALA A 159 -8.94 6.54 -15.01
C ALA A 159 -10.03 6.08 -14.02
N ALA A 160 -9.64 5.45 -12.91
CA ALA A 160 -10.58 4.97 -11.89
C ALA A 160 -11.17 6.13 -11.04
N ARG A 161 -10.42 7.22 -10.81
CA ARG A 161 -10.92 8.38 -10.04
C ARG A 161 -12.09 9.09 -10.72
N GLY A 162 -12.17 9.07 -12.03
CA GLY A 162 -13.29 9.63 -12.79
C GLY A 162 -14.56 8.77 -12.79
N GLN A 163 -14.59 7.63 -12.10
CA GLN A 163 -15.68 6.67 -12.12
C GLN A 163 -16.09 6.24 -10.71
N GLY A 164 -17.18 6.80 -10.19
CA GLY A 164 -17.75 6.41 -8.89
C GLY A 164 -18.85 7.37 -8.46
N PRO A 165 -19.68 7.01 -7.46
CA PRO A 165 -20.69 7.92 -6.91
C PRO A 165 -20.09 9.18 -6.28
N ASP A 166 -18.81 9.12 -5.88
CA ASP A 166 -18.01 10.22 -5.33
C ASP A 166 -16.98 10.75 -6.34
N ALA A 167 -17.19 10.51 -7.64
CA ALA A 167 -16.26 10.95 -8.68
C ALA A 167 -16.26 12.48 -8.74
N GLU A 168 -15.16 13.10 -8.33
CA GLU A 168 -14.93 14.50 -8.65
C GLU A 168 -14.88 14.69 -10.17
N PRO A 169 -15.60 15.67 -10.72
CA PRO A 169 -15.60 15.91 -12.16
C PRO A 169 -14.20 16.32 -12.62
N GLY A 170 -13.57 15.47 -13.42
CA GLY A 170 -12.34 15.78 -14.13
C GLY A 170 -11.06 15.49 -13.35
N ALA A 171 -10.54 14.24 -13.49
CA ALA A 171 -9.14 13.99 -13.17
C ALA A 171 -8.28 14.99 -13.96
N THR A 172 -7.55 15.84 -13.23
CA THR A 172 -6.70 16.86 -13.85
C THR A 172 -5.39 16.25 -14.35
N THR A 173 -4.71 16.93 -15.27
CA THR A 173 -3.34 16.57 -15.66
C THR A 173 -2.39 16.51 -14.45
N ALA A 174 -2.65 17.31 -13.43
CA ALA A 174 -1.91 17.32 -12.15
C ALA A 174 -2.10 16.01 -11.35
N ASP A 175 -3.27 15.40 -11.41
CA ASP A 175 -3.54 14.13 -10.73
C ASP A 175 -2.87 12.95 -11.43
N ALA A 176 -2.86 12.95 -12.76
CA ALA A 176 -2.14 11.96 -13.54
C ALA A 176 -0.61 12.06 -13.34
N ALA A 177 -0.07 13.28 -13.22
CA ALA A 177 1.34 13.51 -12.89
C ALA A 177 1.67 12.98 -11.48
N MET A 178 0.81 13.23 -10.51
CA MET A 178 0.95 12.72 -9.14
C MET A 178 0.96 11.19 -9.10
N ASP A 179 0.04 10.52 -9.82
CA ASP A 179 0.01 9.05 -9.87
C ASP A 179 1.29 8.47 -10.46
N ARG A 180 1.81 9.11 -11.50
CA ARG A 180 3.08 8.71 -12.12
C ARG A 180 4.24 8.91 -11.14
N GLU A 181 4.27 10.02 -10.43
CA GLU A 181 5.27 10.30 -9.39
C GLU A 181 5.24 9.29 -8.24
N ILE A 182 4.04 8.83 -7.86
CA ILE A 182 3.85 7.77 -6.86
C ILE A 182 4.25 6.39 -7.41
N ALA A 183 3.95 6.10 -8.67
CA ALA A 183 4.24 4.80 -9.27
C ALA A 183 5.73 4.59 -9.57
N LEU A 184 6.45 5.65 -9.98
CA LEU A 184 7.82 5.57 -10.49
C LEU A 184 8.84 4.93 -9.52
N PRO A 185 8.86 5.21 -8.21
CA PRO A 185 9.82 4.58 -7.30
C PRO A 185 9.57 3.10 -7.05
N THR A 186 8.32 2.63 -7.25
CA THR A 186 7.89 1.28 -6.84
C THR A 186 8.74 0.15 -7.43
N PRO A 187 9.00 0.08 -8.76
CA PRO A 187 9.82 -0.98 -9.33
C PRO A 187 11.28 -0.96 -8.85
N HIS A 188 11.76 0.19 -8.43
CA HIS A 188 13.14 0.42 -7.97
C HIS A 188 13.30 0.29 -6.45
N THR A 189 12.19 0.07 -5.72
CA THR A 189 12.22 -0.11 -4.26
C THR A 189 12.74 -1.51 -3.91
N PRO A 190 13.80 -1.64 -3.11
CA PRO A 190 14.37 -2.94 -2.76
C PRO A 190 13.32 -3.92 -2.19
N GLY A 191 13.40 -5.18 -2.63
CA GLY A 191 12.47 -6.24 -2.24
C GLY A 191 11.14 -6.21 -2.97
N THR A 192 10.92 -5.28 -3.92
CA THR A 192 9.68 -5.15 -4.69
C THR A 192 9.79 -5.86 -6.04
N VAL A 193 8.73 -6.58 -6.39
CA VAL A 193 8.51 -7.16 -7.72
C VAL A 193 7.18 -6.64 -8.27
N CYS A 194 7.24 -6.08 -9.45
CA CYS A 194 6.08 -5.55 -10.17
C CYS A 194 5.56 -6.58 -11.18
N PHE A 195 4.25 -6.52 -11.48
CA PHE A 195 3.58 -7.42 -12.41
C PHE A 195 2.69 -6.62 -13.35
N LEU A 196 2.66 -7.00 -14.61
CA LEU A 196 1.73 -6.51 -15.62
C LEU A 196 0.73 -7.61 -15.97
N ALA A 197 -0.50 -7.21 -16.28
CA ALA A 197 -1.56 -8.12 -16.72
C ALA A 197 -2.12 -7.69 -18.07
N TRP A 198 -2.40 -8.68 -18.93
CA TRP A 198 -3.05 -8.51 -20.22
C TRP A 198 -4.36 -9.28 -20.25
N VAL A 199 -5.36 -8.73 -20.90
CA VAL A 199 -6.66 -9.34 -21.19
C VAL A 199 -6.82 -9.39 -22.70
N HIS A 200 -6.99 -10.58 -23.29
CA HIS A 200 -7.03 -10.77 -24.75
C HIS A 200 -5.86 -10.10 -25.49
N GLY A 201 -4.66 -10.15 -24.91
CA GLY A 201 -3.46 -9.49 -25.46
C GLY A 201 -3.38 -7.98 -25.26
N GLN A 202 -4.41 -7.34 -24.72
CA GLN A 202 -4.43 -5.92 -24.42
C GLN A 202 -3.93 -5.68 -22.99
N LEU A 203 -3.03 -4.72 -22.80
CA LEU A 203 -2.48 -4.37 -21.49
C LEU A 203 -3.59 -3.80 -20.58
N ALA A 204 -3.87 -4.48 -19.49
CA ALA A 204 -5.06 -4.24 -18.67
C ALA A 204 -4.77 -3.56 -17.34
N GLY A 205 -3.61 -3.80 -16.75
CA GLY A 205 -3.29 -3.26 -15.44
C GLY A 205 -1.98 -3.78 -14.89
N GLY A 206 -1.70 -3.47 -13.64
CA GLY A 206 -0.52 -3.94 -12.94
C GLY A 206 -0.72 -4.02 -11.43
N GLY A 207 0.29 -4.54 -10.76
CA GLY A 207 0.32 -4.62 -9.31
C GLY A 207 1.74 -4.85 -8.82
N ALA A 208 1.96 -4.66 -7.52
CA ALA A 208 3.25 -4.87 -6.88
C ALA A 208 3.16 -5.83 -5.69
N LEU A 209 4.27 -6.48 -5.42
CA LEU A 209 4.54 -7.32 -4.26
C LEU A 209 5.85 -6.85 -3.66
N VAL A 210 5.90 -6.59 -2.36
CA VAL A 210 7.15 -6.41 -1.63
C VAL A 210 7.32 -7.54 -0.62
N MET A 211 8.55 -8.02 -0.50
CA MET A 211 8.87 -9.10 0.43
C MET A 211 9.71 -8.56 1.60
N GLU A 212 9.29 -8.92 2.82
CA GLU A 212 9.96 -8.59 4.07
C GLU A 212 10.13 -9.86 4.91
N GLY A 213 11.32 -10.43 4.91
CA GLY A 213 11.56 -11.75 5.49
C GLY A 213 10.61 -12.79 4.87
N THR A 214 9.77 -13.41 5.71
CA THR A 214 8.79 -14.41 5.27
C THR A 214 7.37 -13.84 5.05
N LEU A 215 7.24 -12.52 4.88
CA LEU A 215 5.98 -11.83 4.60
C LEU A 215 5.98 -11.23 3.20
N GLY A 216 4.98 -11.56 2.37
CA GLY A 216 4.71 -10.94 1.10
C GLY A 216 3.57 -9.91 1.21
N ARG A 217 3.81 -8.64 0.88
CA ARG A 217 2.79 -7.58 0.92
C ARG A 217 2.39 -7.20 -0.50
N CYS A 218 1.11 -7.44 -0.85
CA CYS A 218 0.52 -7.06 -2.13
C CYS A 218 -0.01 -5.62 -2.07
N PHE A 219 0.37 -4.78 -3.04
CA PHE A 219 -0.06 -3.37 -3.09
C PHE A 219 -0.07 -2.83 -4.53
N SER A 220 -0.40 -1.56 -4.71
CA SER A 220 -0.41 -0.83 -6.00
C SER A 220 -1.09 -1.59 -7.13
N THR A 221 -2.26 -2.21 -6.85
CA THR A 221 -3.01 -2.94 -7.88
C THR A 221 -4.03 -2.02 -8.53
N SER A 222 -3.95 -1.86 -9.84
CA SER A 222 -4.93 -1.14 -10.64
C SER A 222 -5.19 -1.82 -11.98
N VAL A 223 -6.42 -1.72 -12.48
CA VAL A 223 -6.87 -2.24 -13.77
C VAL A 223 -7.70 -1.18 -14.44
N TYR A 224 -7.44 -0.90 -15.72
CA TYR A 224 -8.20 0.06 -16.49
C TYR A 224 -9.71 -0.25 -16.43
N PRO A 225 -10.58 0.74 -16.21
CA PRO A 225 -12.02 0.54 -16.05
C PRO A 225 -12.65 -0.27 -17.19
N ALA A 226 -12.25 -0.02 -18.43
CA ALA A 226 -12.74 -0.74 -19.61
C ALA A 226 -12.39 -2.25 -19.62
N LEU A 227 -11.38 -2.67 -18.86
CA LEU A 227 -10.89 -4.05 -18.78
C LEU A 227 -11.15 -4.70 -17.41
N GLN A 228 -11.91 -4.03 -16.54
CA GLN A 228 -12.35 -4.60 -15.27
C GLN A 228 -13.36 -5.73 -15.50
N ARG A 229 -13.59 -6.54 -14.44
CA ARG A 229 -14.48 -7.71 -14.43
C ARG A 229 -14.12 -8.82 -15.44
N GLN A 230 -12.96 -8.76 -16.06
CA GLN A 230 -12.45 -9.77 -16.98
C GLN A 230 -11.34 -10.64 -16.36
N GLY A 231 -11.19 -10.63 -15.02
CA GLY A 231 -10.28 -11.50 -14.30
C GLY A 231 -8.86 -10.95 -14.03
N ALA A 232 -8.46 -9.81 -14.62
CA ALA A 232 -7.10 -9.28 -14.50
C ALA A 232 -6.64 -9.07 -13.06
N GLN A 233 -7.50 -8.49 -12.19
CA GLN A 233 -7.15 -8.26 -10.78
C GLN A 233 -6.94 -9.56 -10.01
N GLY A 234 -7.78 -10.58 -10.27
CA GLY A 234 -7.63 -11.91 -9.70
C GLY A 234 -6.33 -12.58 -10.17
N ALA A 235 -6.04 -12.52 -11.47
CA ALA A 235 -4.81 -13.08 -12.04
C ALA A 235 -3.55 -12.42 -11.47
N LEU A 236 -3.56 -11.09 -11.30
CA LEU A 236 -2.48 -10.35 -10.62
C LEU A 236 -2.30 -10.80 -9.16
N LEU A 237 -3.39 -11.04 -8.43
CA LEU A 237 -3.30 -11.51 -7.06
C LEU A 237 -2.78 -12.95 -7.03
N HIS A 238 -3.30 -13.83 -7.87
CA HIS A 238 -2.85 -15.21 -8.03
C HIS A 238 -1.33 -15.29 -8.30
N ALA A 239 -0.85 -14.55 -9.31
CA ALA A 239 0.56 -14.54 -9.67
C ALA A 239 1.46 -14.08 -8.51
N ARG A 240 1.05 -13.03 -7.77
CA ARG A 240 1.82 -12.51 -6.63
C ARG A 240 1.87 -13.47 -5.44
N LEU A 241 0.76 -14.20 -5.16
CA LEU A 241 0.74 -15.20 -4.10
C LEU A 241 1.66 -16.38 -4.42
N HIS A 242 1.60 -16.89 -5.65
CA HIS A 242 2.48 -17.96 -6.10
C HIS A 242 3.95 -17.52 -6.10
N TYR A 243 4.23 -16.30 -6.56
CA TYR A 243 5.58 -15.76 -6.53
C TYR A 243 6.09 -15.63 -5.09
N ALA A 244 5.31 -15.06 -4.18
CA ALA A 244 5.68 -14.91 -2.77
C ALA A 244 5.98 -16.28 -2.12
N ALA A 245 5.12 -17.27 -2.35
CA ALA A 245 5.33 -18.64 -1.84
C ALA A 245 6.62 -19.27 -2.41
N ALA A 246 6.87 -19.13 -3.71
CA ALA A 246 8.08 -19.63 -4.35
C ALA A 246 9.37 -18.96 -3.83
N GLN A 247 9.28 -17.72 -3.33
CA GLN A 247 10.37 -17.00 -2.66
C GLN A 247 10.46 -17.28 -1.15
N GLY A 248 9.70 -18.24 -0.62
CA GLY A 248 9.76 -18.64 0.78
C GLY A 248 8.94 -17.78 1.74
N CYS A 249 8.06 -16.90 1.23
CA CYS A 249 7.10 -16.22 2.09
C CYS A 249 6.10 -17.22 2.68
N GLN A 250 5.83 -17.09 3.96
CA GLN A 250 4.88 -17.95 4.69
C GLN A 250 3.50 -17.29 4.83
N LEU A 251 3.45 -15.96 4.73
CA LEU A 251 2.25 -15.17 4.91
C LEU A 251 2.17 -14.08 3.84
N ALA A 252 0.99 -13.90 3.27
CA ALA A 252 0.68 -12.74 2.44
C ALA A 252 -0.19 -11.75 3.21
N THR A 253 -0.01 -10.45 2.93
CA THR A 253 -0.86 -9.37 3.44
C THR A 253 -1.26 -8.41 2.33
N VAL A 254 -2.41 -7.78 2.49
CA VAL A 254 -2.92 -6.72 1.62
C VAL A 254 -3.78 -5.77 2.43
N GLN A 255 -3.81 -4.52 2.05
CA GLN A 255 -4.72 -3.53 2.66
C GLN A 255 -5.80 -3.12 1.66
N THR A 256 -7.01 -2.91 2.16
CA THR A 256 -8.15 -2.43 1.36
C THR A 256 -8.94 -1.38 2.13
N VAL A 257 -9.62 -0.51 1.39
CA VAL A 257 -10.68 0.31 1.97
C VAL A 257 -11.91 -0.57 2.19
N PRO A 258 -12.61 -0.46 3.34
CA PRO A 258 -13.83 -1.21 3.62
C PRO A 258 -14.91 -1.00 2.53
N GLY A 259 -15.67 -2.05 2.22
CA GLY A 259 -16.81 -2.00 1.29
C GLY A 259 -16.44 -1.98 -0.20
N THR A 260 -15.16 -2.03 -0.55
CA THR A 260 -14.70 -1.90 -1.95
C THR A 260 -14.67 -3.25 -2.71
N ALA A 261 -14.59 -3.16 -4.04
CA ALA A 261 -14.35 -4.32 -4.90
C ALA A 261 -13.02 -5.02 -4.57
N SER A 262 -12.02 -4.27 -4.11
CA SER A 262 -10.73 -4.81 -3.67
C SER A 262 -10.90 -5.73 -2.47
N GLN A 263 -11.71 -5.35 -1.48
CA GLN A 263 -12.06 -6.21 -0.35
C GLN A 263 -12.69 -7.52 -0.83
N ARG A 264 -13.73 -7.47 -1.68
CA ARG A 264 -14.39 -8.69 -2.19
C ARG A 264 -13.41 -9.62 -2.93
N ASN A 265 -12.43 -9.05 -3.62
CA ASN A 265 -11.44 -9.85 -4.33
C ASN A 265 -10.50 -10.58 -3.36
N VAL A 266 -9.99 -9.92 -2.33
CA VAL A 266 -9.10 -10.57 -1.36
C VAL A 266 -9.82 -11.63 -0.54
N GLU A 267 -11.09 -11.42 -0.18
CA GLU A 267 -11.94 -12.42 0.48
C GLU A 267 -12.08 -13.69 -0.37
N ARG A 268 -12.36 -13.55 -1.68
CA ARG A 268 -12.42 -14.69 -2.63
C ARG A 268 -11.10 -15.46 -2.73
N PHE A 269 -9.99 -14.80 -2.50
CA PHE A 269 -8.66 -15.39 -2.46
C PHE A 269 -8.31 -15.96 -1.09
N GLY A 270 -9.29 -16.10 -0.17
CA GLY A 270 -9.12 -16.72 1.13
C GLY A 270 -8.31 -15.89 2.12
N PHE A 271 -8.15 -14.61 1.88
CA PHE A 271 -7.63 -13.71 2.91
C PHE A 271 -8.65 -13.56 4.04
N ARG A 272 -8.13 -13.42 5.25
CA ARG A 272 -8.93 -13.16 6.46
C ARG A 272 -8.56 -11.81 7.02
N LEU A 273 -9.55 -11.10 7.53
CA LEU A 273 -9.34 -9.81 8.20
C LEU A 273 -8.52 -10.05 9.47
N ALA A 274 -7.37 -9.42 9.56
CA ALA A 274 -6.58 -9.39 10.79
C ALA A 274 -7.11 -8.30 11.73
N TYR A 275 -7.19 -7.07 11.25
CA TYR A 275 -7.76 -5.93 11.97
C TYR A 275 -8.07 -4.79 10.98
N THR A 276 -8.79 -3.78 11.50
CA THR A 276 -9.04 -2.53 10.78
C THR A 276 -8.27 -1.41 11.48
N LYS A 277 -7.42 -0.69 10.74
CA LYS A 277 -6.74 0.51 11.22
C LYS A 277 -7.61 1.74 11.01
N ALA A 278 -7.48 2.72 11.90
CA ALA A 278 -7.95 4.07 11.67
C ALA A 278 -6.82 4.95 11.10
N VAL A 279 -7.17 5.85 10.18
CA VAL A 279 -6.32 6.96 9.79
C VAL A 279 -6.84 8.19 10.53
N MET A 280 -6.01 8.72 11.40
CA MET A 280 -6.31 9.89 12.22
C MET A 280 -5.57 11.11 11.67
N GLY A 281 -6.16 12.30 11.71
CA GLY A 281 -5.51 13.51 11.23
C GLY A 281 -5.99 14.77 11.95
N LEU A 282 -5.17 15.82 11.90
CA LEU A 282 -5.56 17.17 12.29
C LEU A 282 -6.20 17.87 11.08
N GLU A 283 -7.38 18.45 11.29
CA GLU A 283 -8.06 19.31 10.31
C GLU A 283 -7.44 20.72 10.29
#